data_709064a6615d877c53fa7758306b862f
#
_entry.id   709064a6615d877c53fa7758306b862f
#
_cell.length_a   1.000
_cell.length_b   1.000
_cell.length_c   1.000
_cell.angle_alpha   90.00
_cell.angle_beta   90.00
_cell.angle_gamma   90.00
#
_symmetry.space_group_name_H-M   'P 1'
#
loop_
_entity.id
_entity.type
_entity.pdbx_description
1 polymer ?
#
loop_
_entity_poly.entity_id
_entity_poly.type
_entity_poly.pdbx_seq_one_letter_code
_entity_poly.pdbx_strand_id
1 'polypeptide(L)'
;MNEKARCPICGEGHVTNHVDQVETEYKGKNSLVASHYQLCDACGSDFAGAAEMRANKRTILAFRKQVDGLLSGPEIVALRDRYGINQKQAARLFGGGPVAFSKYENDDVAHSEAMDKLLRLVLRSETAFWELVDQEGMTAELRPAKAQKVSAFSFSNVITVDFARDSFKPSPVKGMHAYEPGEKTWK
;
A
#
# COMPACT_ATOMS: atom_id res chain seq x y z
N MET A 1 18.46 33.82 10.44
CA MET A 1 18.16 34.81 9.36
C MET A 1 18.28 34.05 8.05
N ASN A 2 17.16 33.83 7.35
CA ASN A 2 17.20 33.16 6.05
C ASN A 2 17.69 34.16 5.02
N GLU A 3 18.98 34.10 4.67
CA GLU A 3 19.54 34.91 3.59
C GLU A 3 18.83 34.46 2.29
N LYS A 4 18.05 35.36 1.69
CA LYS A 4 17.37 35.06 0.40
C LYS A 4 18.44 34.77 -0.65
N ALA A 5 18.33 33.67 -1.36
CA ALA A 5 19.28 33.30 -2.38
C ALA A 5 19.31 34.36 -3.50
N ARG A 6 20.51 34.68 -4.00
CA ARG A 6 20.67 35.59 -5.14
C ARG A 6 20.26 34.92 -6.42
N CYS A 7 19.71 35.71 -7.32
CA CYS A 7 19.30 35.23 -8.64
C CYS A 7 20.52 34.74 -9.44
N PRO A 8 20.52 33.51 -9.94
CA PRO A 8 21.63 32.97 -10.74
C PRO A 8 21.69 33.58 -12.17
N ILE A 9 20.63 34.29 -12.60
CA ILE A 9 20.53 34.84 -13.94
C ILE A 9 21.10 36.26 -13.98
N CYS A 10 20.66 37.19 -13.13
CA CYS A 10 21.13 38.57 -13.09
C CYS A 10 22.21 38.84 -12.04
N GLY A 11 22.35 37.99 -11.02
CA GLY A 11 23.29 38.15 -9.90
C GLY A 11 22.94 39.24 -8.89
N GLU A 12 21.95 40.10 -9.15
CA GLU A 12 21.61 41.27 -8.33
C GLU A 12 20.36 41.05 -7.46
N GLY A 13 19.29 40.49 -8.06
CA GLY A 13 18.02 40.27 -7.36
C GLY A 13 18.01 39.06 -6.42
N HIS A 14 16.94 38.97 -5.65
CA HIS A 14 16.67 37.82 -4.79
C HIS A 14 15.55 36.98 -5.38
N VAL A 15 15.61 35.69 -5.10
CA VAL A 15 14.60 34.73 -5.60
C VAL A 15 13.62 34.34 -4.50
N THR A 16 12.36 34.19 -4.91
CA THR A 16 11.27 33.71 -4.07
C THR A 16 10.63 32.49 -4.69
N ASN A 17 10.19 31.53 -3.85
CA ASN A 17 9.55 30.30 -4.31
C ASN A 17 8.07 30.56 -4.62
N HIS A 18 7.62 30.04 -5.74
CA HIS A 18 6.24 30.13 -6.21
C HIS A 18 5.73 28.74 -6.60
N VAL A 19 4.39 28.59 -6.60
CA VAL A 19 3.72 27.37 -7.02
C VAL A 19 2.46 27.78 -7.80
N ASP A 20 2.38 27.37 -9.06
CA ASP A 20 1.22 27.56 -9.90
C ASP A 20 0.56 26.23 -10.24
N GLN A 21 -0.71 26.27 -10.65
CA GLN A 21 -1.42 25.11 -11.16
C GLN A 21 -1.31 25.10 -12.69
N VAL A 22 -0.70 24.04 -13.23
CA VAL A 22 -0.49 23.87 -14.67
C VAL A 22 -1.31 22.68 -15.16
N GLU A 23 -2.06 22.88 -16.22
CA GLU A 23 -2.80 21.78 -16.86
C GLU A 23 -1.81 20.82 -17.52
N THR A 24 -1.97 19.54 -17.22
CA THR A 24 -1.15 18.46 -17.73
C THR A 24 -2.04 17.34 -18.27
N GLU A 25 -1.72 16.88 -19.48
CA GLU A 25 -2.42 15.74 -20.10
C GLU A 25 -1.56 14.48 -20.04
N TYR A 26 -2.20 13.36 -19.75
CA TYR A 26 -1.61 12.03 -19.86
C TYR A 26 -2.67 10.98 -20.23
N LYS A 27 -2.45 10.25 -21.34
CA LYS A 27 -3.38 9.21 -21.86
C LYS A 27 -4.82 9.73 -22.01
N GLY A 28 -4.98 10.96 -22.52
CA GLY A 28 -6.30 11.58 -22.73
C GLY A 28 -7.02 12.01 -21.45
N LYS A 29 -6.34 12.05 -20.32
CA LYS A 29 -6.86 12.59 -19.06
C LYS A 29 -6.09 13.86 -18.71
N ASN A 30 -6.83 14.93 -18.37
CA ASN A 30 -6.27 16.21 -17.95
C ASN A 30 -6.39 16.36 -16.44
N SER A 31 -5.39 17.00 -15.83
CA SER A 31 -5.41 17.39 -14.43
C SER A 31 -4.61 18.67 -14.22
N LEU A 32 -4.97 19.44 -13.21
CA LEU A 32 -4.16 20.53 -12.72
C LEU A 32 -3.12 19.97 -11.75
N VAL A 33 -1.84 20.20 -12.04
CA VAL A 33 -0.72 19.76 -11.21
C VAL A 33 0.08 20.96 -10.72
N ALA A 34 0.60 20.86 -9.51
CA ALA A 34 1.45 21.90 -8.94
C ALA A 34 2.77 21.99 -9.70
N SER A 35 3.12 23.20 -10.16
CA SER A 35 4.38 23.55 -10.78
C SER A 35 5.15 24.51 -9.90
N HIS A 36 6.27 24.06 -9.38
CA HIS A 36 7.14 24.81 -8.49
C HIS A 36 8.21 25.55 -9.30
N TYR A 37 8.42 26.81 -9.00
CA TYR A 37 9.45 27.63 -9.63
C TYR A 37 9.94 28.72 -8.69
N GLN A 38 11.04 29.39 -9.08
CA GLN A 38 11.59 30.54 -8.38
C GLN A 38 11.45 31.77 -9.30
N LEU A 39 11.07 32.91 -8.72
CA LEU A 39 10.93 34.19 -9.42
C LEU A 39 11.90 35.21 -8.83
N CYS A 40 12.62 35.90 -9.70
CA CYS A 40 13.53 36.99 -9.31
C CYS A 40 12.79 38.32 -9.22
N ASP A 41 13.01 39.04 -8.11
CA ASP A 41 12.41 40.36 -7.83
C ASP A 41 13.02 41.52 -8.69
N ALA A 42 14.25 41.36 -9.22
CA ALA A 42 14.92 42.40 -9.99
C ALA A 42 14.77 42.22 -11.48
N CYS A 43 14.99 41.04 -12.04
CA CYS A 43 14.95 40.80 -13.49
C CYS A 43 13.65 40.10 -13.96
N GLY A 44 12.78 39.69 -13.06
CA GLY A 44 11.52 39.04 -13.40
C GLY A 44 11.65 37.64 -14.03
N SER A 45 12.87 37.09 -14.11
CA SER A 45 13.06 35.75 -14.64
C SER A 45 12.53 34.69 -13.71
N ASP A 46 11.82 33.74 -14.29
CA ASP A 46 11.36 32.52 -13.63
C ASP A 46 12.23 31.32 -14.03
N PHE A 47 12.51 30.44 -13.09
CA PHE A 47 13.29 29.22 -13.32
C PHE A 47 13.02 28.17 -12.25
N ALA A 48 13.31 26.92 -12.59
CA ALA A 48 13.25 25.81 -11.66
C ALA A 48 14.66 25.29 -11.34
N GLY A 49 15.06 25.37 -10.08
CA GLY A 49 16.29 24.75 -9.59
C GLY A 49 16.09 23.23 -9.35
N ALA A 50 17.10 22.58 -8.80
CA ALA A 50 17.07 21.12 -8.59
C ALA A 50 15.96 20.66 -7.63
N ALA A 51 15.59 21.47 -6.64
CA ALA A 51 14.53 21.17 -5.71
C ALA A 51 13.16 21.26 -6.38
N GLU A 52 12.89 22.35 -7.09
CA GLU A 52 11.66 22.60 -7.83
C GLU A 52 11.47 21.55 -8.94
N MET A 53 12.51 21.26 -9.72
CA MET A 53 12.47 20.20 -10.74
C MET A 53 12.12 18.83 -10.16
N ARG A 54 12.65 18.50 -8.98
CA ARG A 54 12.32 17.25 -8.28
C ARG A 54 10.86 17.25 -7.83
N ALA A 55 10.39 18.35 -7.23
CA ALA A 55 9.00 18.49 -6.82
C ALA A 55 8.04 18.35 -8.02
N ASN A 56 8.33 19.07 -9.12
CA ASN A 56 7.53 19.01 -10.35
C ASN A 56 7.49 17.61 -10.96
N LYS A 57 8.64 16.91 -10.99
CA LYS A 57 8.70 15.52 -11.44
C LYS A 57 7.79 14.61 -10.60
N ARG A 58 7.83 14.75 -9.26
CA ARG A 58 7.01 13.95 -8.34
C ARG A 58 5.52 14.19 -8.57
N THR A 59 5.11 15.44 -8.71
CA THR A 59 3.71 15.80 -8.96
C THR A 59 3.19 15.20 -10.27
N ILE A 60 3.97 15.30 -11.35
CA ILE A 60 3.62 14.71 -12.66
C ILE A 60 3.57 13.19 -12.55
N LEU A 61 4.50 12.57 -11.83
CA LEU A 61 4.53 11.11 -11.68
C LEU A 61 3.37 10.60 -10.84
N ALA A 62 3.00 11.30 -9.78
CA ALA A 62 1.82 10.98 -8.96
C ALA A 62 0.54 11.00 -9.82
N PHE A 63 0.36 12.03 -10.67
CA PHE A 63 -0.75 12.09 -11.63
C PHE A 63 -0.73 10.91 -12.61
N ARG A 64 0.43 10.58 -13.19
CA ARG A 64 0.56 9.43 -14.11
C ARG A 64 0.22 8.11 -13.43
N LYS A 65 0.70 7.88 -12.21
CA LYS A 65 0.37 6.69 -11.41
C LYS A 65 -1.15 6.59 -11.18
N GLN A 66 -1.81 7.70 -10.88
CA GLN A 66 -3.26 7.74 -10.71
C GLN A 66 -3.99 7.35 -12.01
N VAL A 67 -3.56 7.87 -13.16
CA VAL A 67 -4.15 7.54 -14.47
C VAL A 67 -3.91 6.08 -14.84
N ASP A 68 -2.73 5.55 -14.53
CA ASP A 68 -2.36 4.15 -14.76
C ASP A 68 -3.00 3.18 -13.74
N GLY A 69 -3.68 3.71 -12.73
CA GLY A 69 -4.32 2.92 -11.69
C GLY A 69 -3.33 2.23 -10.73
N LEU A 70 -2.10 2.72 -10.63
CA LEU A 70 -1.08 2.23 -9.71
C LEU A 70 -1.29 2.80 -8.29
N LEU A 71 -0.78 2.10 -7.28
CA LEU A 71 -0.77 2.59 -5.91
C LEU A 71 0.04 3.89 -5.81
N SER A 72 -0.52 4.88 -5.12
CA SER A 72 0.16 6.13 -4.79
C SER A 72 1.27 5.92 -3.75
N GLY A 73 2.17 6.89 -3.61
CA GLY A 73 3.20 6.87 -2.57
C GLY A 73 2.62 6.67 -1.16
N PRO A 74 1.62 7.48 -0.74
CA PRO A 74 0.96 7.31 0.56
C PRO A 74 0.31 5.93 0.77
N GLU A 75 -0.28 5.31 -0.26
CA GLU A 75 -0.85 3.96 -0.13
C GLU A 75 0.23 2.90 0.10
N ILE A 76 1.41 3.05 -0.52
CA ILE A 76 2.57 2.17 -0.28
C ILE A 76 3.11 2.34 1.15
N VAL A 77 3.17 3.58 1.66
CA VAL A 77 3.51 3.86 3.06
C VAL A 77 2.51 3.19 4.00
N ALA A 78 1.21 3.36 3.76
CA ALA A 78 0.15 2.76 4.57
C ALA A 78 0.23 1.22 4.60
N LEU A 79 0.60 0.58 3.48
CA LEU A 79 0.86 -0.86 3.42
C LEU A 79 2.00 -1.26 4.36
N ARG A 80 3.14 -0.55 4.30
CA ARG A 80 4.27 -0.84 5.19
C ARG A 80 3.91 -0.67 6.66
N ASP A 81 3.21 0.42 6.98
CA ASP A 81 2.80 0.74 8.34
C ASP A 81 1.83 -0.31 8.89
N ARG A 82 0.91 -0.79 8.05
CA ARG A 82 -0.02 -1.88 8.40
C ARG A 82 0.70 -3.14 8.89
N TYR A 83 1.82 -3.48 8.26
CA TYR A 83 2.60 -4.68 8.60
C TYR A 83 3.81 -4.38 9.51
N GLY A 84 4.03 -3.13 9.91
CA GLY A 84 5.13 -2.71 10.76
C GLY A 84 6.51 -2.94 10.15
N ILE A 85 6.61 -2.89 8.80
CA ILE A 85 7.87 -3.10 8.08
C ILE A 85 8.48 -1.79 7.61
N ASN A 86 9.82 -1.71 7.65
CA ASN A 86 10.56 -0.58 7.12
C ASN A 86 10.83 -0.74 5.61
N GLN A 87 11.32 0.33 4.95
CA GLN A 87 11.61 0.34 3.51
C GLN A 87 12.59 -0.75 3.07
N LYS A 88 13.60 -1.07 3.90
CA LYS A 88 14.58 -2.12 3.59
C LYS A 88 13.95 -3.51 3.66
N GLN A 89 13.11 -3.74 4.66
CA GLN A 89 12.35 -4.99 4.79
C GLN A 89 11.36 -5.16 3.64
N ALA A 90 10.65 -4.10 3.26
CA ALA A 90 9.77 -4.10 2.10
C ALA A 90 10.54 -4.42 0.80
N ALA A 91 11.74 -3.83 0.62
CA ALA A 91 12.57 -4.11 -0.55
C ALA A 91 13.09 -5.56 -0.60
N ARG A 92 13.33 -6.21 0.55
CA ARG A 92 13.66 -7.64 0.61
C ARG A 92 12.45 -8.50 0.29
N LEU A 93 11.30 -8.18 0.89
CA LEU A 93 10.08 -8.97 0.78
C LEU A 93 9.47 -8.93 -0.63
N PHE A 94 9.40 -7.73 -1.22
CA PHE A 94 8.72 -7.51 -2.51
C PHE A 94 9.71 -7.37 -3.67
N GLY A 95 10.99 -7.18 -3.39
CA GLY A 95 12.01 -6.93 -4.42
C GLY A 95 12.15 -5.45 -4.77
N GLY A 96 12.86 -5.17 -5.89
CA GLY A 96 13.09 -3.82 -6.41
C GLY A 96 14.40 -3.16 -5.98
N GLY A 97 15.13 -3.79 -5.04
CA GLY A 97 16.42 -3.30 -4.52
C GLY A 97 16.31 -2.31 -3.34
N PRO A 98 17.43 -2.00 -2.67
CA PRO A 98 17.46 -1.42 -1.32
C PRO A 98 16.86 -0.01 -1.20
N VAL A 99 16.78 0.73 -2.30
CA VAL A 99 16.23 2.12 -2.32
C VAL A 99 14.89 2.23 -3.05
N ALA A 100 14.34 1.10 -3.52
CA ALA A 100 13.15 1.09 -4.36
C ALA A 100 11.94 1.69 -3.65
N PHE A 101 11.65 1.23 -2.43
CA PHE A 101 10.49 1.70 -1.68
C PHE A 101 10.59 3.18 -1.33
N SER A 102 11.79 3.69 -0.98
CA SER A 102 11.98 5.13 -0.79
C SER A 102 11.61 5.93 -2.05
N LYS A 103 11.96 5.44 -3.24
CA LYS A 103 11.63 6.10 -4.51
C LYS A 103 10.14 5.97 -4.86
N TYR A 104 9.51 4.82 -4.59
CA TYR A 104 8.08 4.58 -4.84
C TYR A 104 7.19 5.44 -3.95
N GLU A 105 7.54 5.56 -2.67
CA GLU A 105 6.82 6.33 -1.67
C GLU A 105 6.91 7.84 -1.88
N ASN A 106 8.05 8.32 -2.41
CA ASN A 106 8.27 9.73 -2.73
C ASN A 106 7.86 10.13 -4.15
N ASP A 107 7.29 9.22 -4.93
CA ASP A 107 6.97 9.43 -6.34
C ASP A 107 8.18 9.85 -7.20
N ASP A 108 9.39 9.39 -6.84
CA ASP A 108 10.59 9.58 -7.65
C ASP A 108 10.61 8.65 -8.87
N VAL A 109 10.00 7.45 -8.74
CA VAL A 109 9.88 6.41 -9.77
C VAL A 109 8.57 5.68 -9.61
N ALA A 110 7.89 5.36 -10.71
CA ALA A 110 6.74 4.45 -10.69
C ALA A 110 7.22 3.01 -10.53
N HIS A 111 6.54 2.24 -9.70
CA HIS A 111 6.73 0.79 -9.65
C HIS A 111 6.05 0.11 -10.84
N SER A 112 6.46 -1.13 -11.13
CA SER A 112 5.89 -1.90 -12.25
C SER A 112 4.48 -2.40 -11.93
N GLU A 113 3.70 -2.71 -12.97
CA GLU A 113 2.38 -3.36 -12.80
C GLU A 113 2.45 -4.68 -12.03
N ALA A 114 3.53 -5.45 -12.20
CA ALA A 114 3.74 -6.70 -11.47
C ALA A 114 3.91 -6.42 -9.97
N MET A 115 4.69 -5.40 -9.62
CA MET A 115 4.85 -4.94 -8.24
C MET A 115 3.51 -4.45 -7.67
N ASP A 116 2.75 -3.66 -8.43
CA ASP A 116 1.44 -3.16 -8.01
C ASP A 116 0.46 -4.30 -7.69
N LYS A 117 0.41 -5.30 -8.57
CA LYS A 117 -0.43 -6.50 -8.37
C LYS A 117 -0.04 -7.26 -7.09
N LEU A 118 1.26 -7.41 -6.84
CA LEU A 118 1.77 -8.08 -5.64
C LEU A 118 1.42 -7.28 -4.37
N LEU A 119 1.65 -5.97 -4.36
CA LEU A 119 1.30 -5.10 -3.24
C LEU A 119 -0.21 -5.12 -2.95
N ARG A 120 -1.05 -5.08 -3.99
CA ARG A 120 -2.51 -5.19 -3.84
C ARG A 120 -2.96 -6.56 -3.34
N LEU A 121 -2.27 -7.63 -3.73
CA LEU A 121 -2.55 -8.97 -3.24
C LEU A 121 -2.37 -9.04 -1.71
N VAL A 122 -1.26 -8.55 -1.20
CA VAL A 122 -1.00 -8.56 0.25
C VAL A 122 -1.87 -7.56 1.01
N LEU A 123 -2.30 -6.46 0.39
CA LEU A 123 -3.29 -5.55 0.99
C LEU A 123 -4.64 -6.23 1.22
N ARG A 124 -5.03 -7.15 0.33
CA ARG A 124 -6.31 -7.89 0.39
C ARG A 124 -6.22 -9.16 1.23
N SER A 125 -5.04 -9.79 1.30
CA SER A 125 -4.83 -11.07 1.94
C SER A 125 -3.63 -11.01 2.89
N GLU A 126 -3.90 -11.01 4.18
CA GLU A 126 -2.85 -11.10 5.20
C GLU A 126 -2.09 -12.43 5.14
N THR A 127 -2.79 -13.51 4.75
CA THR A 127 -2.17 -14.82 4.53
C THR A 127 -1.09 -14.75 3.47
N ALA A 128 -1.37 -14.10 2.32
CA ALA A 128 -0.37 -13.92 1.27
C ALA A 128 0.86 -13.13 1.73
N PHE A 129 0.68 -12.14 2.61
CA PHE A 129 1.81 -11.43 3.23
C PHE A 129 2.69 -12.38 4.04
N TRP A 130 2.09 -13.19 4.91
CA TRP A 130 2.84 -14.10 5.77
C TRP A 130 3.49 -15.26 4.99
N GLU A 131 2.89 -15.71 3.89
CA GLU A 131 3.50 -16.67 2.97
C GLU A 131 4.77 -16.10 2.31
N LEU A 132 4.74 -14.84 1.86
CA LEU A 132 5.93 -14.17 1.34
C LEU A 132 7.00 -14.02 2.42
N VAL A 133 6.62 -13.65 3.64
CA VAL A 133 7.54 -13.52 4.78
C VAL A 133 8.24 -14.85 5.08
N ASP A 134 7.52 -15.96 5.00
CA ASP A 134 8.07 -17.30 5.19
C ASP A 134 9.02 -17.69 4.03
N GLN A 135 8.65 -17.44 2.79
CA GLN A 135 9.48 -17.71 1.60
C GLN A 135 10.80 -16.93 1.63
N GLU A 136 10.77 -15.68 2.06
CA GLU A 136 11.97 -14.84 2.20
C GLU A 136 12.75 -15.08 3.50
N GLY A 137 12.31 -16.02 4.34
CA GLY A 137 12.97 -16.38 5.61
C GLY A 137 12.97 -15.26 6.63
N MET A 138 11.97 -14.35 6.56
CA MET A 138 11.88 -13.17 7.43
C MET A 138 10.96 -13.36 8.63
N THR A 139 10.44 -14.57 8.85
CA THR A 139 9.47 -14.87 9.91
C THR A 139 9.99 -14.54 11.30
N ALA A 140 11.23 -14.87 11.62
CA ALA A 140 11.83 -14.58 12.93
C ALA A 140 12.02 -13.06 13.16
N GLU A 141 12.21 -12.29 12.09
CA GLU A 141 12.40 -10.83 12.16
C GLU A 141 11.07 -10.10 12.32
N LEU A 142 10.03 -10.53 11.63
CA LEU A 142 8.75 -9.82 11.54
C LEU A 142 7.66 -10.34 12.50
N ARG A 143 7.75 -11.58 12.96
CA ARG A 143 6.94 -12.09 14.06
C ARG A 143 7.71 -11.99 15.37
N PRO A 144 7.58 -10.92 16.15
CA PRO A 144 8.19 -10.88 17.47
C PRO A 144 7.61 -12.01 18.30
N ALA A 145 8.47 -12.69 19.07
CA ALA A 145 8.20 -13.85 19.92
C ALA A 145 7.10 -13.66 21.00
N LYS A 146 6.17 -12.75 20.85
CA LYS A 146 5.06 -12.50 21.78
C LYS A 146 3.91 -13.49 21.68
N ALA A 147 3.89 -14.39 20.71
CA ALA A 147 2.85 -15.41 20.58
C ALA A 147 3.16 -16.74 21.32
N GLN A 148 4.29 -16.84 22.01
CA GLN A 148 4.67 -18.08 22.75
C GLN A 148 4.41 -18.03 24.25
N LYS A 149 3.51 -17.18 24.74
CA LYS A 149 2.94 -17.34 26.08
C LYS A 149 1.46 -17.70 26.01
N VAL A 150 1.10 -18.67 25.20
CA VAL A 150 0.05 -19.58 25.59
C VAL A 150 0.75 -20.67 26.40
N SER A 151 0.93 -20.41 27.70
CA SER A 151 1.25 -21.41 28.65
C SER A 151 0.35 -22.62 28.36
N ALA A 152 0.97 -23.78 28.28
CA ALA A 152 0.24 -25.03 28.33
C ALA A 152 -0.78 -24.93 29.49
N PHE A 153 -2.02 -24.64 29.16
CA PHE A 153 -3.12 -24.86 30.06
C PHE A 153 -3.22 -26.42 30.15
N SER A 154 -2.58 -26.97 31.15
CA SER A 154 -2.77 -28.34 31.48
C SER A 154 -4.24 -28.49 31.85
N PHE A 155 -5.02 -29.06 30.93
CA PHE A 155 -6.35 -29.56 31.23
C PHE A 155 -6.22 -30.77 32.16
N SER A 156 -5.94 -30.52 33.43
CA SER A 156 -5.97 -31.56 34.49
C SER A 156 -7.30 -31.62 35.22
N ASN A 157 -8.39 -31.19 34.58
CA ASN A 157 -9.75 -31.43 35.06
C ASN A 157 -10.65 -31.77 33.87
N VAL A 158 -10.40 -32.95 33.28
CA VAL A 158 -11.44 -33.62 32.50
C VAL A 158 -12.42 -34.19 33.49
N ILE A 159 -13.52 -33.49 33.75
CA ILE A 159 -14.70 -34.08 34.38
C ILE A 159 -15.29 -35.00 33.32
N THR A 160 -15.06 -36.32 33.48
CA THR A 160 -15.77 -37.34 32.72
C THR A 160 -17.22 -37.29 33.19
N VAL A 161 -18.09 -36.67 32.41
CA VAL A 161 -19.53 -36.77 32.58
C VAL A 161 -19.95 -38.12 31.97
N ASP A 162 -20.21 -39.11 32.83
CA ASP A 162 -20.84 -40.35 32.40
C ASP A 162 -22.27 -40.03 31.93
N PHE A 163 -22.46 -40.03 30.63
CA PHE A 163 -23.79 -40.07 30.04
C PHE A 163 -24.35 -41.47 30.22
N ALA A 164 -24.97 -41.74 31.37
CA ALA A 164 -25.83 -42.87 31.57
C ALA A 164 -26.93 -42.81 30.50
N ARG A 165 -27.09 -43.92 29.78
CA ARG A 165 -28.09 -44.14 28.74
C ARG A 165 -29.49 -43.94 29.31
N ASP A 166 -30.04 -42.75 29.21
CA ASP A 166 -31.45 -42.54 29.27
C ASP A 166 -32.04 -42.58 27.88
N SER A 167 -32.97 -43.49 27.68
CA SER A 167 -33.63 -43.85 26.47
C SER A 167 -34.45 -42.66 25.91
N PHE A 168 -33.87 -41.90 24.94
CA PHE A 168 -34.60 -40.92 24.17
C PHE A 168 -35.45 -41.65 23.14
N LYS A 169 -36.76 -41.72 23.35
CA LYS A 169 -37.73 -42.13 22.33
C LYS A 169 -38.10 -40.91 21.46
N PRO A 170 -37.80 -40.86 20.17
CA PRO A 170 -38.26 -39.80 19.36
C PRO A 170 -39.74 -39.90 19.06
N SER A 171 -40.49 -38.84 19.31
CA SER A 171 -41.90 -38.70 18.91
C SER A 171 -42.01 -38.55 17.37
N PRO A 172 -43.03 -39.13 16.75
CA PRO A 172 -43.18 -39.03 15.28
C PRO A 172 -43.60 -37.63 14.89
N VAL A 173 -42.79 -36.98 14.05
CA VAL A 173 -43.12 -35.71 13.39
C VAL A 173 -44.02 -36.00 12.22
N LYS A 174 -45.30 -35.58 12.29
CA LYS A 174 -46.24 -35.58 11.17
C LYS A 174 -45.85 -34.53 10.16
N GLY A 175 -45.66 -34.95 8.89
CA GLY A 175 -45.83 -34.11 7.69
C GLY A 175 -44.60 -33.33 7.21
N MET A 176 -43.74 -33.98 6.46
CA MET A 176 -42.94 -33.27 5.44
C MET A 176 -43.14 -34.03 4.13
N HIS A 177 -43.77 -33.33 3.16
CA HIS A 177 -43.93 -33.80 1.78
C HIS A 177 -42.54 -33.99 1.17
N ALA A 178 -42.37 -35.14 0.49
CA ALA A 178 -41.21 -35.45 -0.30
C ALA A 178 -41.15 -34.50 -1.52
N TYR A 179 -39.99 -33.86 -1.71
CA TYR A 179 -39.68 -33.10 -2.92
C TYR A 179 -39.11 -34.08 -3.96
N GLU A 180 -39.81 -34.27 -5.07
CA GLU A 180 -39.30 -35.00 -6.24
C GLU A 180 -38.49 -34.05 -7.13
N PRO A 181 -37.24 -34.39 -7.52
CA PRO A 181 -36.47 -33.60 -8.47
C PRO A 181 -36.92 -33.91 -9.90
N GLY A 182 -37.55 -32.93 -10.56
CA GLY A 182 -37.90 -32.99 -11.98
C GLY A 182 -36.66 -32.96 -12.88
N GLU A 183 -36.53 -33.92 -13.75
CA GLU A 183 -35.56 -34.00 -14.85
C GLU A 183 -35.79 -32.82 -15.83
N LYS A 184 -34.78 -31.98 -16.01
CA LYS A 184 -34.70 -31.02 -17.12
C LYS A 184 -33.78 -31.56 -18.21
N THR A 185 -34.38 -32.06 -19.25
CA THR A 185 -33.70 -32.35 -20.53
C THR A 185 -33.40 -31.04 -21.26
N TRP A 186 -32.14 -30.84 -21.60
CA TRP A 186 -31.71 -29.78 -22.51
C TRP A 186 -31.76 -30.28 -23.97
N LYS A 187 -32.40 -29.48 -24.84
CA LYS A 187 -32.25 -29.53 -26.29
C LYS A 187 -31.32 -28.42 -26.75
#